data_23a0514c3e52a6bdb6cfad2d58951315
#
_entry.id   23a0514c3e52a6bdb6cfad2d58951315
#
_cell.length_a   1.000
_cell.length_b   1.000
_cell.length_c   1.000
_cell.angle_alpha   90.00
_cell.angle_beta   90.00
_cell.angle_gamma   90.00
#
_symmetry.space_group_name_H-M   'P 1'
#
loop_
_entity.id
_entity.type
_entity.pdbx_description
1 polymer ?
#
loop_
_entity_poly.entity_id
_entity_poly.type
_entity_poly.pdbx_seq_one_letter_code
_entity_poly.pdbx_strand_id
1 'polypeptide(L)'
;MDDWLAALLANLEPAARNRMMRQLAQELRRSQQQNIRLQRNPDGTAFEARRVTARSKKGRIKRQMFAKLRTTKYLKTAATADSASVQFAGQVQRIARVHHYGLRDRVSRKGPEVRYAERRLLGLNSETNNVVKTTFLKQLEV
;
A
#
# COMPACT_ATOMS: atom_id res chain seq x y z
N MET A 1 4.81 -11.04 14.36
CA MET A 1 5.14 -9.88 15.22
C MET A 1 5.50 -10.41 16.59
N ASP A 2 6.39 -9.76 17.27
CA ASP A 2 6.98 -10.30 18.48
C ASP A 2 5.99 -10.35 19.67
N ASP A 3 6.13 -11.37 20.54
CA ASP A 3 5.23 -11.58 21.68
C ASP A 3 5.23 -10.41 22.68
N TRP A 4 6.36 -9.69 22.80
CA TRP A 4 6.45 -8.52 23.68
C TRP A 4 5.53 -7.38 23.23
N LEU A 5 5.29 -7.24 21.93
CA LEU A 5 4.39 -6.24 21.38
C LEU A 5 2.94 -6.54 21.78
N ALA A 6 2.54 -7.81 21.71
CA ALA A 6 1.22 -8.24 22.14
C ALA A 6 1.02 -7.99 23.63
N ALA A 7 2.03 -8.28 24.46
CA ALA A 7 1.98 -8.02 25.89
C ALA A 7 1.86 -6.52 26.20
N LEU A 8 2.59 -5.68 25.49
CA LEU A 8 2.50 -4.23 25.63
C LEU A 8 1.11 -3.69 25.28
N LEU A 9 0.56 -4.14 24.16
CA LEU A 9 -0.77 -3.74 23.72
C LEU A 9 -1.84 -4.13 24.74
N ALA A 10 -1.72 -5.29 25.36
CA ALA A 10 -2.66 -5.77 26.36
C ALA A 10 -2.71 -4.87 27.60
N ASN A 11 -1.63 -4.15 27.89
CA ASN A 11 -1.54 -3.26 29.06
C ASN A 11 -2.02 -1.83 28.79
N LEU A 12 -2.34 -1.48 27.55
CA LEU A 12 -2.81 -0.16 27.18
C LEU A 12 -4.34 -0.08 27.26
N GLU A 13 -4.83 1.08 27.66
CA GLU A 13 -6.26 1.36 27.63
C GLU A 13 -6.78 1.37 26.17
N PRO A 14 -8.06 0.98 25.95
CA PRO A 14 -8.60 0.92 24.58
C PRO A 14 -8.47 2.22 23.79
N ALA A 15 -8.66 3.38 24.42
CA ALA A 15 -8.52 4.66 23.74
C ALA A 15 -7.07 4.92 23.28
N ALA A 16 -6.10 4.59 24.14
CA ALA A 16 -4.68 4.71 23.82
C ALA A 16 -4.29 3.74 22.70
N ARG A 17 -4.79 2.51 22.76
CA ARG A 17 -4.57 1.51 21.71
C ARG A 17 -5.12 1.96 20.37
N ASN A 18 -6.32 2.54 20.34
CA ASN A 18 -6.93 3.09 19.14
C ASN A 18 -6.08 4.20 18.51
N ARG A 19 -5.59 5.12 19.32
CA ARG A 19 -4.72 6.20 18.82
C ARG A 19 -3.44 5.63 18.22
N MET A 20 -2.84 4.66 18.90
CA MET A 20 -1.62 4.00 18.44
C MET A 20 -1.85 3.27 17.11
N MET A 21 -2.96 2.53 17.00
CA MET A 21 -3.29 1.80 15.76
C MET A 21 -3.58 2.76 14.60
N ARG A 22 -4.22 3.89 14.85
CA ARG A 22 -4.42 4.93 13.82
C ARG A 22 -3.10 5.51 13.34
N GLN A 23 -2.20 5.81 14.28
CA GLN A 23 -0.87 6.30 13.92
C GLN A 23 -0.10 5.27 13.10
N LEU A 24 -0.15 4.01 13.53
CA LEU A 24 0.48 2.91 12.81
C LEU A 24 -0.06 2.79 11.39
N ALA A 25 -1.38 2.82 11.22
CA ALA A 25 -2.00 2.74 9.90
C ALA A 25 -1.54 3.87 8.97
N GLN A 26 -1.43 5.10 9.49
CA GLN A 26 -0.92 6.23 8.72
C GLN A 26 0.54 6.04 8.30
N GLU A 27 1.38 5.57 9.20
CA GLU A 27 2.80 5.31 8.90
C GLU A 27 2.95 4.18 7.88
N LEU A 28 2.15 3.12 8.00
CA LEU A 28 2.13 2.04 7.02
C LEU A 28 1.68 2.54 5.65
N ARG A 29 0.67 3.39 5.60
CA ARG A 29 0.23 4.00 4.33
C ARG A 29 1.35 4.81 3.69
N ARG A 30 2.06 5.63 4.45
CA ARG A 30 3.20 6.40 3.94
C ARG A 30 4.27 5.48 3.34
N SER A 31 4.56 4.38 4.00
CA SER A 31 5.51 3.39 3.51
C SER A 31 5.07 2.78 2.19
N GLN A 32 3.80 2.41 2.08
CA GLN A 32 3.24 1.86 0.84
C GLN A 32 3.23 2.90 -0.28
N GLN A 33 2.83 4.14 0.02
CA GLN A 33 2.87 5.25 -0.93
C GLN A 33 4.28 5.46 -1.48
N GLN A 34 5.28 5.40 -0.61
CA GLN A 34 6.67 5.58 -1.00
C GLN A 34 7.15 4.46 -1.93
N ASN A 35 6.79 3.21 -1.66
CA ASN A 35 7.13 2.09 -2.54
C ASN A 35 6.52 2.26 -3.92
N ILE A 36 5.24 2.64 -4.00
CA ILE A 36 4.58 2.90 -5.28
C ILE A 36 5.25 4.08 -5.99
N ARG A 37 5.54 5.14 -5.27
CA ARG A 37 6.22 6.32 -5.83
C ARG A 37 7.58 5.98 -6.42
N LEU A 38 8.33 5.10 -5.76
CA LEU A 38 9.63 4.62 -6.23
C LEU A 38 9.50 3.51 -7.27
N GLN A 39 8.28 3.13 -7.65
CA GLN A 39 7.99 2.10 -8.66
C GLN A 39 8.64 0.76 -8.28
N ARG A 40 8.48 0.38 -6.99
CA ARG A 40 9.06 -0.84 -6.43
C ARG A 40 7.99 -1.74 -5.84
N ASN A 41 8.21 -3.04 -5.98
CA ASN A 41 7.51 -4.05 -5.21
C ASN A 41 7.95 -4.02 -3.74
N PRO A 42 7.17 -4.60 -2.81
CA PRO A 42 7.57 -4.64 -1.39
C PRO A 42 8.92 -5.30 -1.14
N ASP A 43 9.32 -6.26 -1.98
CA ASP A 43 10.62 -6.95 -1.87
C ASP A 43 11.82 -6.10 -2.36
N GLY A 44 11.57 -4.88 -2.82
CA GLY A 44 12.59 -3.96 -3.30
C GLY A 44 12.88 -4.05 -4.79
N THR A 45 12.35 -5.04 -5.49
CA THR A 45 12.54 -5.15 -6.95
C THR A 45 11.70 -4.09 -7.67
N ALA A 46 12.21 -3.61 -8.80
CA ALA A 46 11.50 -2.61 -9.60
C ALA A 46 10.23 -3.21 -10.20
N PHE A 47 9.18 -2.37 -10.33
CA PHE A 47 8.02 -2.73 -11.13
C PHE A 47 8.43 -2.99 -12.58
N GLU A 48 7.79 -3.99 -13.19
CA GLU A 48 7.95 -4.18 -14.62
C GLU A 48 7.49 -2.93 -15.38
N ALA A 49 8.29 -2.49 -16.35
CA ALA A 49 8.01 -1.29 -17.12
C ALA A 49 6.69 -1.41 -17.89
N ARG A 50 6.06 -0.27 -18.18
CA ARG A 50 4.88 -0.24 -19.04
C ARG A 50 5.19 -0.79 -20.41
N ARG A 51 4.19 -1.44 -21.03
CA ARG A 51 4.28 -1.80 -22.44
C ARG A 51 4.44 -0.53 -23.28
N VAL A 52 5.34 -0.62 -24.27
CA VAL A 52 5.50 0.47 -25.23
C VAL A 52 4.30 0.44 -26.18
N THR A 53 3.50 1.51 -26.18
CA THR A 53 2.37 1.70 -27.08
C THR A 53 2.63 2.93 -27.95
N ALA A 54 1.84 3.12 -29.00
CA ALA A 54 1.91 4.32 -29.82
C ALA A 54 1.72 5.57 -28.97
N ARG A 55 0.85 5.51 -27.94
CA ARG A 55 0.59 6.60 -27.01
C ARG A 55 1.81 6.91 -26.14
N SER A 56 2.48 5.91 -25.62
CA SER A 56 3.68 6.10 -24.79
C SER A 56 4.87 6.54 -25.61
N LYS A 57 5.03 6.04 -26.86
CA LYS A 57 6.08 6.47 -27.79
C LYS A 57 5.98 7.95 -28.11
N LYS A 58 4.77 8.51 -28.19
CA LYS A 58 4.53 9.93 -28.45
C LYS A 58 4.65 10.81 -27.20
N GLY A 59 5.08 10.27 -26.07
CA GLY A 59 5.24 11.00 -24.82
C GLY A 59 3.93 11.44 -24.17
N ARG A 60 2.80 10.85 -24.54
CA ARG A 60 1.49 11.21 -24.00
C ARG A 60 1.27 10.69 -22.58
N ILE A 61 1.94 9.61 -22.18
CA ILE A 61 1.87 9.06 -20.83
C ILE A 61 3.11 9.52 -20.08
N LYS A 62 2.98 10.60 -19.31
CA LYS A 62 4.07 11.19 -18.54
C LYS A 62 4.03 10.84 -17.05
N ARG A 63 2.88 10.39 -16.54
CA ARG A 63 2.72 10.07 -15.13
C ARG A 63 3.34 8.73 -14.81
N GLN A 64 3.88 8.64 -13.59
CA GLN A 64 4.30 7.35 -13.03
C GLN A 64 3.10 6.40 -12.93
N MET A 65 3.37 5.10 -13.03
CA MET A 65 2.33 4.09 -12.80
C MET A 65 1.75 4.26 -11.38
N PHE A 66 0.43 4.18 -11.30
CA PHE A 66 -0.32 4.22 -10.04
C PHE A 66 -0.22 5.54 -9.26
N ALA A 67 0.15 6.64 -9.94
CA ALA A 67 0.27 7.94 -9.29
C ALA A 67 -1.02 8.40 -8.60
N LYS A 68 -2.18 8.09 -9.18
CA LYS A 68 -3.48 8.38 -8.57
C LYS A 68 -3.84 7.38 -7.47
N LEU A 69 -3.55 6.09 -7.69
CA LEU A 69 -3.92 5.03 -6.74
C LEU A 69 -3.22 5.19 -5.39
N ARG A 70 -2.01 5.75 -5.35
CA ARG A 70 -1.28 5.95 -4.09
C ARG A 70 -1.77 7.15 -3.27
N THR A 71 -2.67 7.97 -3.82
CA THR A 71 -3.17 9.14 -3.10
C THR A 71 -4.12 8.74 -1.97
N THR A 72 -4.29 9.65 -1.00
CA THR A 72 -5.17 9.40 0.15
C THR A 72 -6.64 9.25 -0.25
N LYS A 73 -7.02 9.73 -1.42
CA LYS A 73 -8.38 9.53 -1.96
C LYS A 73 -8.67 8.05 -2.20
N TYR A 74 -7.68 7.29 -2.67
CA TYR A 74 -7.85 5.90 -3.08
C TYR A 74 -7.16 4.89 -2.16
N LEU A 75 -6.08 5.29 -1.50
CA LEU A 75 -5.37 4.43 -0.54
C LEU A 75 -5.78 4.85 0.87
N LYS A 76 -6.60 4.03 1.51
CA LYS A 76 -7.27 4.34 2.78
C LYS A 76 -6.64 3.58 3.94
N THR A 77 -6.81 4.15 5.13
CA THR A 77 -6.44 3.48 6.37
C THR A 77 -7.67 3.10 7.15
N ALA A 78 -7.56 2.04 7.94
CA ALA A 78 -8.55 1.66 8.93
C ALA A 78 -7.83 1.17 10.18
N ALA A 79 -8.39 1.47 11.33
CA ALA A 79 -7.80 1.06 12.59
C ALA A 79 -8.89 0.76 13.63
N THR A 80 -8.60 -0.27 14.43
CA THR A 80 -9.35 -0.58 15.65
C THR A 80 -8.38 -0.62 16.82
N ALA A 81 -8.84 -0.96 18.01
CA ALA A 81 -7.94 -1.15 19.15
C ALA A 81 -6.94 -2.28 18.93
N ASP A 82 -7.23 -3.22 18.04
CA ASP A 82 -6.45 -4.44 17.84
C ASP A 82 -5.87 -4.57 16.43
N SER A 83 -6.18 -3.67 15.52
CA SER A 83 -5.73 -3.79 14.13
C SER A 83 -5.47 -2.43 13.47
N ALA A 84 -4.55 -2.46 12.52
CA ALA A 84 -4.27 -1.33 11.63
C ALA A 84 -4.19 -1.89 10.21
N SER A 85 -4.82 -1.25 9.25
CA SER A 85 -4.83 -1.71 7.87
C SER A 85 -4.72 -0.57 6.89
N VAL A 86 -4.19 -0.91 5.71
CA VAL A 86 -4.12 -0.04 4.53
C VAL A 86 -4.79 -0.79 3.39
N GLN A 87 -5.74 -0.15 2.74
CA GLN A 87 -6.51 -0.79 1.67
C GLN A 87 -6.92 0.23 0.62
N PHE A 88 -7.15 -0.25 -0.58
CA PHE A 88 -7.69 0.59 -1.64
C PHE A 88 -9.19 0.79 -1.46
N ALA A 89 -9.66 2.01 -1.76
CA ALA A 89 -11.08 2.34 -1.75
C ALA A 89 -11.86 1.42 -2.72
N GLY A 90 -13.10 1.11 -2.38
CA GLY A 90 -13.93 0.16 -3.15
C GLY A 90 -14.00 0.46 -4.64
N GLN A 91 -14.06 1.73 -5.01
CA GLN A 91 -14.16 2.17 -6.40
C GLN A 91 -12.92 1.85 -7.25
N VAL A 92 -11.76 1.56 -6.63
CA VAL A 92 -10.51 1.23 -7.34
C VAL A 92 -9.98 -0.16 -7.00
N GLN A 93 -10.65 -0.93 -6.16
CA GLN A 93 -10.18 -2.26 -5.75
C GLN A 93 -9.97 -3.20 -6.92
N ARG A 94 -10.86 -3.18 -7.91
CA ARG A 94 -10.72 -4.03 -9.09
C ARG A 94 -9.43 -3.74 -9.85
N ILE A 95 -9.16 -2.47 -10.12
CA ILE A 95 -7.96 -2.03 -10.84
C ILE A 95 -6.71 -2.40 -10.04
N ALA A 96 -6.71 -2.11 -8.75
CA ALA A 96 -5.58 -2.41 -7.87
C ALA A 96 -5.31 -3.92 -7.82
N ARG A 97 -6.35 -4.73 -7.72
CA ARG A 97 -6.23 -6.19 -7.69
C ARG A 97 -5.67 -6.75 -8.99
N VAL A 98 -6.14 -6.25 -10.12
CA VAL A 98 -5.67 -6.69 -11.45
C VAL A 98 -4.15 -6.47 -11.58
N HIS A 99 -3.67 -5.32 -11.19
CA HIS A 99 -2.24 -5.01 -11.25
C HIS A 99 -1.44 -5.73 -10.17
N HIS A 100 -1.97 -5.82 -8.95
CA HIS A 100 -1.26 -6.45 -7.84
C HIS A 100 -0.95 -7.92 -8.12
N TYR A 101 -1.90 -8.65 -8.70
CA TYR A 101 -1.77 -10.09 -8.98
C TYR A 101 -1.43 -10.42 -10.44
N GLY A 102 -1.35 -9.42 -11.30
CA GLY A 102 -1.07 -9.65 -12.72
C GLY A 102 -2.18 -10.42 -13.42
N LEU A 103 -3.40 -9.94 -13.30
CA LEU A 103 -4.57 -10.61 -13.84
C LEU A 103 -4.91 -10.11 -15.24
N ARG A 104 -5.83 -10.81 -15.90
CA ARG A 104 -6.43 -10.37 -17.15
C ARG A 104 -7.55 -9.39 -16.90
N ASP A 105 -7.60 -8.32 -17.67
CA ASP A 105 -8.70 -7.37 -17.67
C ASP A 105 -8.71 -6.59 -18.98
N ARG A 106 -9.82 -5.92 -19.25
CA ARG A 106 -9.93 -5.07 -20.43
C ARG A 106 -9.14 -3.78 -20.22
N VAL A 107 -8.49 -3.31 -21.27
CA VAL A 107 -7.75 -2.03 -21.23
C VAL A 107 -8.70 -0.83 -21.16
N SER A 108 -9.95 -1.01 -21.65
CA SER A 108 -11.01 -0.03 -21.57
C SER A 108 -12.35 -0.75 -21.66
N ARG A 109 -13.46 -0.02 -21.45
CA ARG A 109 -14.81 -0.61 -21.45
C ARG A 109 -15.11 -1.46 -22.69
N LYS A 110 -14.62 -1.05 -23.87
CA LYS A 110 -14.81 -1.74 -25.16
C LYS A 110 -13.49 -2.26 -25.73
N GLY A 111 -12.41 -2.18 -24.99
CA GLY A 111 -11.10 -2.57 -25.45
C GLY A 111 -10.84 -4.06 -25.34
N PRO A 112 -9.71 -4.52 -25.91
CA PRO A 112 -9.32 -5.91 -25.79
C PRO A 112 -8.96 -6.29 -24.36
N GLU A 113 -9.08 -7.56 -24.05
CA GLU A 113 -8.61 -8.15 -22.81
C GLU A 113 -7.11 -8.40 -22.92
N VAL A 114 -6.35 -7.96 -21.90
CA VAL A 114 -4.91 -8.20 -21.83
C VAL A 114 -4.54 -8.75 -20.47
N ARG A 115 -3.44 -9.48 -20.39
CA ARG A 115 -2.85 -9.89 -19.13
C ARG A 115 -1.86 -8.82 -18.68
N TYR A 116 -2.11 -8.25 -17.51
CA TYR A 116 -1.22 -7.26 -16.93
C TYR A 116 -0.04 -7.91 -16.21
N ALA A 117 1.08 -7.22 -16.18
CA ALA A 117 2.22 -7.64 -15.37
C ALA A 117 1.85 -7.57 -13.89
N GLU A 118 2.39 -8.51 -13.11
CA GLU A 118 2.27 -8.47 -11.66
C GLU A 118 3.16 -7.34 -11.12
N ARG A 119 2.51 -6.38 -10.47
CA ARG A 119 3.18 -5.29 -9.76
C ARG A 119 2.55 -5.21 -8.38
N ARG A 120 3.27 -5.65 -7.37
CA ARG A 120 2.73 -5.71 -6.02
C ARG A 120 2.66 -4.31 -5.42
N LEU A 121 1.44 -3.82 -5.30
CA LEU A 121 1.18 -2.45 -4.83
C LEU A 121 1.29 -2.34 -3.32
N LEU A 122 0.91 -3.36 -2.59
CA LEU A 122 0.94 -3.42 -1.14
C LEU A 122 1.65 -4.68 -0.67
N GLY A 123 2.36 -4.57 0.45
CA GLY A 123 2.98 -5.73 1.06
C GLY A 123 3.82 -5.36 2.27
N LEU A 124 4.07 -6.35 3.09
CA LEU A 124 4.91 -6.22 4.28
C LEU A 124 6.34 -6.66 3.97
N ASN A 125 7.30 -5.98 4.57
CA ASN A 125 8.72 -6.31 4.45
C ASN A 125 9.45 -5.90 5.73
N SER A 126 10.79 -6.03 5.76
CA SER A 126 11.58 -5.63 6.93
C SER A 126 11.46 -4.16 7.26
N GLU A 127 11.33 -3.29 6.24
CA GLU A 127 11.13 -1.85 6.43
C GLU A 127 9.80 -1.56 7.13
N THR A 128 8.71 -2.21 6.73
CA THR A 128 7.41 -2.05 7.40
C THR A 128 7.44 -2.58 8.83
N ASN A 129 8.17 -3.66 9.09
CA ASN A 129 8.36 -4.15 10.45
C ASN A 129 9.08 -3.13 11.32
N ASN A 130 10.09 -2.45 10.79
CA ASN A 130 10.78 -1.36 11.49
C ASN A 130 9.86 -0.17 11.74
N VAL A 131 9.00 0.18 10.79
CA VAL A 131 7.98 1.23 10.97
C VAL A 131 7.06 0.88 12.13
N VAL A 132 6.58 -0.35 12.20
CA VAL A 132 5.73 -0.84 13.29
C VAL A 132 6.45 -0.67 14.65
N LYS A 133 7.66 -1.19 14.75
CA LYS A 133 8.45 -1.12 16.00
C LYS A 133 8.70 0.33 16.42
N THR A 134 9.11 1.18 15.49
CA THR A 134 9.40 2.59 15.78
C THR A 134 8.16 3.33 16.25
N THR A 135 7.02 3.11 15.62
CA THR A 135 5.75 3.74 15.99
C THR A 135 5.36 3.36 17.43
N PHE A 136 5.46 2.09 17.78
CA PHE A 136 5.14 1.63 19.12
C PHE A 136 6.12 2.20 20.16
N LEU A 137 7.41 2.20 19.88
CA LEU A 137 8.42 2.73 20.80
C LEU A 137 8.20 4.21 21.09
N LYS A 138 7.86 5.01 20.09
CA LYS A 138 7.56 6.44 20.26
C LYS A 138 6.38 6.68 21.20
N GLN A 139 5.35 5.84 21.12
CA GLN A 139 4.18 5.97 21.98
C GLN A 139 4.48 5.62 23.44
N LEU A 140 5.51 4.82 23.67
CA LEU A 140 5.90 4.35 25.01
C LEU A 140 6.89 5.26 25.71
N GLU A 141 7.54 6.17 25.00
CA GLU A 141 8.53 7.10 25.53
C GLU A 141 7.94 8.33 26.25
N VAL A 142 6.65 8.40 26.34
CA VAL A 142 5.95 9.55 26.95
C VAL A 142 5.81 9.38 28.46
#